data_a9cd43620a2775b80a3fbdffe4844790
#
_entry.id   a9cd43620a2775b80a3fbdffe4844790
#
_cell.length_a   1.000
_cell.length_b   1.000
_cell.length_c   1.000
_cell.angle_alpha   90.00
_cell.angle_beta   90.00
_cell.angle_gamma   90.00
#
_symmetry.space_group_name_H-M   'P 1'
#
loop_
_entity.id
_entity.type
_entity.pdbx_description
1 polymer ?
#
loop_
_entity_poly.entity_id
_entity_poly.type
_entity_poly.pdbx_seq_one_letter_code
_entity_poly.pdbx_strand_id
1 'polypeptide(L)'
;MHWAEDAREFNQTVLEILEKHGAKKLVKSKSMLTEECELNPYLEAQGIHVVETDLGERILQLLDEKPSHIVVPAIHVTREEVGELFEREGISKEIGNYDPTYLTQCARHSLRNDFMDADAGLTGCNFGVAETGDIVVCTNEGNADMSTSMPKLHIAVMGLEKIVPDYRSLAVFQRLLCRSATGQPSTTYTSHFRKARPGGEMHVVIVDNGRSDMIANDEHWQTLKCIRCGACMNTCPVYRRSTGYSYSYFIPGPIGINLGMFKSPQQHSGNLSACSLCLSCDNVCPTKVAPGSQVYAWRQSLSDLGLASSTKKLISKGMCMVYYNPSLFSMSLKFAPIVNHLPRFLVYHGLNDWGKGREMPVFASESFEQMWKKGKVK
;
A
#
# COMPACT_ATOMS: atom_id res chain seq x y z
N MET A 1 -24.95 -5.96 11.52
CA MET A 1 -23.65 -6.47 11.08
C MET A 1 -23.84 -7.21 9.78
N HIS A 2 -22.99 -6.99 8.80
CA HIS A 2 -23.05 -7.59 7.48
C HIS A 2 -21.70 -8.28 7.20
N TRP A 3 -21.76 -9.32 6.40
CA TRP A 3 -20.59 -10.02 5.88
C TRP A 3 -20.60 -9.89 4.36
N ALA A 4 -19.46 -9.65 3.75
CA ALA A 4 -19.30 -9.62 2.32
C ALA A 4 -18.13 -10.54 1.91
N GLU A 5 -18.39 -11.45 0.98
CA GLU A 5 -17.41 -12.40 0.50
C GLU A 5 -16.37 -11.71 -0.42
N ASP A 6 -16.83 -10.80 -1.27
CA ASP A 6 -16.01 -10.11 -2.25
C ASP A 6 -16.31 -8.60 -2.33
N ALA A 7 -15.56 -7.89 -3.17
CA ALA A 7 -15.71 -6.47 -3.40
C ALA A 7 -17.08 -6.11 -3.99
N ARG A 8 -17.69 -6.97 -4.82
CA ARG A 8 -19.00 -6.74 -5.43
C ARG A 8 -20.10 -6.79 -4.39
N GLU A 9 -20.10 -7.83 -3.56
CA GLU A 9 -21.08 -7.98 -2.47
C GLU A 9 -20.92 -6.85 -1.45
N PHE A 10 -19.69 -6.46 -1.14
CA PHE A 10 -19.40 -5.31 -0.28
C PHE A 10 -20.02 -4.02 -0.83
N ASN A 11 -19.76 -3.69 -2.08
CA ASN A 11 -20.26 -2.47 -2.70
C ASN A 11 -21.80 -2.47 -2.75
N GLN A 12 -22.42 -3.60 -3.10
CA GLN A 12 -23.86 -3.77 -3.11
C GLN A 12 -24.46 -3.61 -1.71
N THR A 13 -23.87 -4.23 -0.70
CA THR A 13 -24.34 -4.12 0.71
C THR A 13 -24.31 -2.66 1.18
N VAL A 14 -23.24 -1.91 0.87
CA VAL A 14 -23.17 -0.50 1.24
C VAL A 14 -24.24 0.31 0.51
N LEU A 15 -24.47 0.07 -0.78
CA LEU A 15 -25.50 0.75 -1.56
C LEU A 15 -26.90 0.46 -0.99
N GLU A 16 -27.24 -0.79 -0.72
CA GLU A 16 -28.55 -1.20 -0.15
C GLU A 16 -28.82 -0.50 1.20
N ILE A 17 -27.77 -0.36 2.05
CA ILE A 17 -27.89 0.38 3.31
C ILE A 17 -28.20 1.85 3.02
N LEU A 18 -27.51 2.50 2.08
CA LEU A 18 -27.74 3.89 1.73
C LEU A 18 -29.12 4.12 1.12
N GLU A 19 -29.54 3.28 0.18
CA GLU A 19 -30.85 3.35 -0.47
C GLU A 19 -32.01 3.16 0.52
N LYS A 20 -31.89 2.21 1.45
CA LYS A 20 -32.88 1.97 2.52
C LYS A 20 -33.13 3.22 3.36
N HIS A 21 -32.12 4.07 3.51
CA HIS A 21 -32.20 5.33 4.27
C HIS A 21 -32.45 6.55 3.39
N GLY A 22 -32.60 6.37 2.07
CA GLY A 22 -32.76 7.47 1.11
C GLY A 22 -31.55 8.39 1.03
N ALA A 23 -30.37 7.92 1.46
CA ALA A 23 -29.13 8.69 1.49
C ALA A 23 -28.65 9.01 0.08
N LYS A 24 -28.30 10.27 -0.16
CA LYS A 24 -27.73 10.76 -1.42
C LYS A 24 -26.35 11.36 -1.27
N LYS A 25 -25.97 11.75 -0.06
CA LYS A 25 -24.67 12.32 0.27
C LYS A 25 -23.98 11.53 1.38
N LEU A 26 -22.82 11.01 1.06
CA LEU A 26 -21.97 10.21 1.95
C LEU A 26 -20.68 10.96 2.26
N VAL A 27 -20.40 11.26 3.52
CA VAL A 27 -19.08 11.70 3.98
C VAL A 27 -18.25 10.49 4.39
N LYS A 28 -17.04 10.39 3.88
CA LYS A 28 -16.19 9.20 4.07
C LYS A 28 -14.87 9.60 4.72
N SER A 29 -14.55 9.02 5.88
CA SER A 29 -13.19 9.06 6.39
C SER A 29 -12.35 8.00 5.70
N LYS A 30 -11.06 8.24 5.58
CA LYS A 30 -10.10 7.38 4.89
C LYS A 30 -10.28 5.89 5.16
N SER A 31 -10.36 5.09 4.10
CA SER A 31 -10.43 3.63 4.19
C SER A 31 -9.71 2.97 3.02
N MET A 32 -8.62 2.25 3.31
CA MET A 32 -7.93 1.46 2.29
C MET A 32 -8.76 0.30 1.76
N LEU A 33 -9.77 -0.17 2.51
CA LEU A 33 -10.68 -1.20 2.04
C LEU A 33 -11.62 -0.68 0.95
N THR A 34 -12.11 0.54 1.11
CA THR A 34 -12.98 1.16 0.09
C THR A 34 -12.24 1.42 -1.21
N GLU A 35 -10.95 1.75 -1.14
CA GLU A 35 -10.07 1.84 -2.32
C GLU A 35 -9.84 0.45 -2.96
N GLU A 36 -9.64 -0.59 -2.13
CA GLU A 36 -9.51 -1.97 -2.58
C GLU A 36 -10.72 -2.46 -3.38
N CYS A 37 -11.92 -2.06 -2.95
CA CYS A 37 -13.19 -2.46 -3.54
C CYS A 37 -13.72 -1.48 -4.57
N GLU A 38 -13.01 -0.38 -4.86
CA GLU A 38 -13.44 0.69 -5.78
C GLU A 38 -14.84 1.23 -5.45
N LEU A 39 -15.11 1.45 -4.14
CA LEU A 39 -16.44 1.82 -3.64
C LEU A 39 -16.89 3.19 -4.17
N ASN A 40 -16.02 4.22 -4.20
CA ASN A 40 -16.39 5.57 -4.61
C ASN A 40 -16.96 5.59 -6.03
N PRO A 41 -16.24 5.11 -7.07
CA PRO A 41 -16.77 5.11 -8.44
C PRO A 41 -18.04 4.26 -8.58
N TYR A 42 -18.16 3.18 -7.79
CA TYR A 42 -19.38 2.37 -7.79
C TYR A 42 -20.59 3.16 -7.26
N LEU A 43 -20.47 3.84 -6.12
CA LEU A 43 -21.55 4.63 -5.53
C LEU A 43 -21.92 5.86 -6.36
N GLU A 44 -20.91 6.55 -6.91
CA GLU A 44 -21.11 7.72 -7.79
C GLU A 44 -21.87 7.34 -9.06
N ALA A 45 -21.60 6.17 -9.64
CA ALA A 45 -22.36 5.64 -10.77
C ALA A 45 -23.84 5.35 -10.42
N GLN A 46 -24.16 5.18 -9.13
CA GLN A 46 -25.53 5.02 -8.62
C GLN A 46 -26.16 6.34 -8.14
N GLY A 47 -25.48 7.46 -8.37
CA GLY A 47 -25.99 8.80 -8.03
C GLY A 47 -25.83 9.17 -6.55
N ILE A 48 -24.96 8.49 -5.81
CA ILE A 48 -24.58 8.86 -4.43
C ILE A 48 -23.37 9.79 -4.51
N HIS A 49 -23.47 10.99 -3.95
CA HIS A 49 -22.38 11.93 -3.87
C HIS A 49 -21.43 11.57 -2.72
N VAL A 50 -20.22 11.14 -3.03
CA VAL A 50 -19.21 10.73 -2.04
C VAL A 50 -18.21 11.89 -1.81
N VAL A 51 -18.03 12.28 -0.54
CA VAL A 51 -17.08 13.32 -0.13
C VAL A 51 -16.01 12.71 0.76
N GLU A 52 -14.77 12.74 0.29
CA GLU A 52 -13.60 12.39 1.12
C GLU A 52 -13.35 13.47 2.17
N THR A 53 -13.13 13.07 3.41
CA THR A 53 -12.98 14.01 4.52
C THR A 53 -11.60 14.01 5.19
N ASP A 54 -10.74 13.04 4.85
CA ASP A 54 -9.29 13.11 5.12
C ASP A 54 -8.66 14.13 4.15
N LEU A 55 -7.82 15.03 4.65
CA LEU A 55 -7.26 16.10 3.83
C LEU A 55 -6.49 15.56 2.61
N GLY A 56 -5.68 14.53 2.80
CA GLY A 56 -4.92 13.95 1.69
C GLY A 56 -5.80 13.24 0.66
N GLU A 57 -6.80 12.47 1.11
CA GLU A 57 -7.78 11.83 0.23
C GLU A 57 -8.66 12.88 -0.49
N ARG A 58 -9.02 13.99 0.18
CA ARG A 58 -9.78 15.09 -0.43
C ARG A 58 -8.99 15.76 -1.55
N ILE A 59 -7.70 16.02 -1.32
CA ILE A 59 -6.81 16.56 -2.36
C ILE A 59 -6.80 15.64 -3.58
N LEU A 60 -6.62 14.33 -3.37
CA LEU A 60 -6.61 13.35 -4.46
C LEU A 60 -7.96 13.24 -5.16
N GLN A 61 -9.06 13.29 -4.43
CA GLN A 61 -10.40 13.30 -5.01
C GLN A 61 -10.59 14.52 -5.96
N LEU A 62 -10.11 15.70 -5.56
CA LEU A 62 -10.18 16.91 -6.38
C LEU A 62 -9.22 16.88 -7.59
N LEU A 63 -8.12 16.11 -7.49
CA LEU A 63 -7.18 15.90 -8.61
C LEU A 63 -7.57 14.74 -9.52
N ASP A 64 -8.57 13.93 -9.15
CA ASP A 64 -8.90 12.64 -9.79
C ASP A 64 -7.71 11.69 -9.85
N GLU A 65 -6.97 11.60 -8.73
CA GLU A 65 -5.77 10.78 -8.60
C GLU A 65 -5.92 9.68 -7.54
N LYS A 66 -5.14 8.60 -7.69
CA LYS A 66 -5.08 7.51 -6.72
C LYS A 66 -4.09 7.81 -5.59
N PRO A 67 -4.27 7.23 -4.39
CA PRO A 67 -3.32 7.41 -3.30
C PRO A 67 -1.95 6.82 -3.63
N SER A 68 -0.88 7.57 -3.34
CA SER A 68 0.52 7.12 -3.54
C SER A 68 1.17 6.58 -2.27
N HIS A 69 0.52 6.71 -1.10
CA HIS A 69 0.99 6.20 0.20
C HIS A 69 -0.18 5.81 1.10
N ILE A 70 0.00 4.79 1.95
CA ILE A 70 -1.08 4.28 2.84
C ILE A 70 -1.48 5.32 3.90
N VAL A 71 -0.52 6.02 4.51
CA VAL A 71 -0.77 6.92 5.64
C VAL A 71 -0.93 8.37 5.17
N VAL A 72 -0.12 8.79 4.21
CA VAL A 72 -0.09 10.16 3.66
C VAL A 72 -0.38 10.08 2.16
N PRO A 73 -1.65 9.94 1.76
CA PRO A 73 -2.01 9.58 0.39
C PRO A 73 -1.51 10.57 -0.68
N ALA A 74 -1.54 11.87 -0.39
CA ALA A 74 -1.10 12.95 -1.28
C ALA A 74 0.36 13.39 -1.06
N ILE A 75 1.25 12.51 -0.55
CA ILE A 75 2.67 12.85 -0.25
C ILE A 75 3.47 13.34 -1.47
N HIS A 76 3.02 13.06 -2.66
CA HIS A 76 3.64 13.48 -3.93
C HIS A 76 3.21 14.86 -4.39
N VAL A 77 2.17 15.45 -3.78
CA VAL A 77 1.64 16.76 -4.13
C VAL A 77 2.29 17.82 -3.25
N THR A 78 2.85 18.85 -3.85
CA THR A 78 3.47 19.97 -3.13
C THR A 78 2.40 20.92 -2.57
N ARG A 79 2.75 21.74 -1.57
CA ARG A 79 1.81 22.74 -1.02
C ARG A 79 1.41 23.80 -2.04
N GLU A 80 2.29 24.12 -2.99
CA GLU A 80 2.04 25.03 -4.08
C GLU A 80 0.95 24.46 -5.01
N GLU A 81 1.08 23.18 -5.40
CA GLU A 81 0.07 22.48 -6.21
C GLU A 81 -1.27 22.37 -5.46
N VAL A 82 -1.25 22.13 -4.14
CA VAL A 82 -2.49 22.14 -3.32
C VAL A 82 -3.12 23.53 -3.29
N GLY A 83 -2.33 24.59 -3.19
CA GLY A 83 -2.83 25.97 -3.23
C GLY A 83 -3.51 26.31 -4.57
N GLU A 84 -2.84 26.01 -5.68
CA GLU A 84 -3.38 26.19 -7.04
C GLU A 84 -4.65 25.35 -7.26
N LEU A 85 -4.70 24.12 -6.75
CA LEU A 85 -5.89 23.28 -6.77
C LEU A 85 -7.04 23.95 -6.02
N PHE A 86 -6.81 24.42 -4.80
CA PHE A 86 -7.85 25.04 -3.97
C PHE A 86 -8.35 26.38 -4.55
N GLU A 87 -7.49 27.12 -5.22
CA GLU A 87 -7.89 28.31 -5.99
C GLU A 87 -8.82 27.93 -7.16
N ARG A 88 -8.45 26.93 -7.94
CA ARG A 88 -9.22 26.42 -9.08
C ARG A 88 -10.61 25.92 -8.66
N GLU A 89 -10.68 25.21 -7.54
CA GLU A 89 -11.93 24.66 -6.98
C GLU A 89 -12.73 25.69 -6.16
N GLY A 90 -12.26 26.93 -6.03
CA GLY A 90 -12.93 27.98 -5.26
C GLY A 90 -12.92 27.75 -3.74
N ILE A 91 -12.05 26.84 -3.24
CA ILE A 91 -11.86 26.54 -1.84
C ILE A 91 -11.00 27.63 -1.16
N SER A 92 -9.92 28.06 -1.84
CA SER A 92 -9.11 29.21 -1.41
C SER A 92 -9.66 30.50 -2.02
N LYS A 93 -9.67 31.57 -1.21
CA LYS A 93 -10.05 32.94 -1.65
C LYS A 93 -8.84 33.83 -1.91
N GLU A 94 -7.68 33.48 -1.35
CA GLU A 94 -6.43 34.24 -1.47
C GLU A 94 -5.55 33.58 -2.51
N ILE A 95 -5.34 34.24 -3.64
CA ILE A 95 -4.49 33.75 -4.73
C ILE A 95 -3.02 33.84 -4.32
N GLY A 96 -2.27 32.74 -4.49
CA GLY A 96 -0.84 32.64 -4.19
C GLY A 96 -0.52 32.50 -2.71
N ASN A 97 -1.51 32.29 -1.84
CA ASN A 97 -1.27 31.97 -0.43
C ASN A 97 -1.16 30.46 -0.22
N TYR A 98 0.07 29.98 -0.15
CA TYR A 98 0.41 28.56 0.03
C TYR A 98 0.83 28.21 1.46
N ASP A 99 0.49 29.08 2.44
CA ASP A 99 0.73 28.76 3.85
C ASP A 99 -0.07 27.52 4.28
N PRO A 100 0.58 26.49 4.85
CA PRO A 100 -0.11 25.23 5.20
C PRO A 100 -1.26 25.43 6.19
N THR A 101 -1.14 26.39 7.13
CA THR A 101 -2.20 26.68 8.09
C THR A 101 -3.41 27.29 7.40
N TYR A 102 -3.17 28.22 6.48
CA TYR A 102 -4.23 28.84 5.65
C TYR A 102 -4.94 27.77 4.80
N LEU A 103 -4.21 26.94 4.06
CA LEU A 103 -4.79 25.89 3.21
C LEU A 103 -5.60 24.87 4.05
N THR A 104 -5.10 24.50 5.24
CA THR A 104 -5.85 23.64 6.15
C THR A 104 -7.15 24.28 6.63
N GLN A 105 -7.16 25.59 6.92
CA GLN A 105 -8.39 26.31 7.27
C GLN A 105 -9.36 26.40 6.08
N CYS A 106 -8.87 26.58 4.87
CA CYS A 106 -9.69 26.54 3.66
C CYS A 106 -10.39 25.19 3.49
N ALA A 107 -9.66 24.09 3.60
CA ALA A 107 -10.22 22.73 3.56
C ALA A 107 -11.27 22.51 4.68
N ARG A 108 -10.96 22.92 5.91
CA ARG A 108 -11.88 22.85 7.04
C ARG A 108 -13.19 23.59 6.78
N HIS A 109 -13.13 24.80 6.22
CA HIS A 109 -14.32 25.58 5.92
C HIS A 109 -15.13 24.96 4.77
N SER A 110 -14.46 24.45 3.74
CA SER A 110 -15.11 23.76 2.63
C SER A 110 -15.87 22.52 3.08
N LEU A 111 -15.24 21.65 3.89
CA LEU A 111 -15.84 20.40 4.35
C LEU A 111 -16.94 20.60 5.42
N ARG A 112 -17.04 21.78 6.04
CA ARG A 112 -18.01 21.99 7.11
C ARG A 112 -19.45 21.76 6.66
N ASN A 113 -19.85 22.29 5.52
CA ASN A 113 -21.19 22.09 4.99
C ASN A 113 -21.43 20.63 4.61
N ASP A 114 -20.41 19.97 4.03
CA ASP A 114 -20.48 18.55 3.67
C ASP A 114 -20.79 17.69 4.89
N PHE A 115 -20.15 17.94 6.03
CA PHE A 115 -20.46 17.26 7.29
C PHE A 115 -21.86 17.55 7.83
N MET A 116 -22.31 18.81 7.72
CA MET A 116 -23.63 19.23 8.24
C MET A 116 -24.78 18.64 7.44
N ASP A 117 -24.62 18.52 6.12
CA ASP A 117 -25.65 18.11 5.18
C ASP A 117 -25.53 16.62 4.79
N ALA A 118 -24.62 15.88 5.42
CA ALA A 118 -24.42 14.46 5.14
C ALA A 118 -25.61 13.62 5.59
N ASP A 119 -26.13 12.77 4.71
CA ASP A 119 -27.14 11.77 5.03
C ASP A 119 -26.54 10.58 5.78
N ALA A 120 -25.32 10.19 5.39
CA ALA A 120 -24.59 9.07 5.96
C ALA A 120 -23.10 9.38 6.13
N GLY A 121 -22.46 8.71 7.09
CA GLY A 121 -21.02 8.71 7.26
C GLY A 121 -20.44 7.31 7.15
N LEU A 122 -19.32 7.16 6.45
CA LEU A 122 -18.59 5.91 6.35
C LEU A 122 -17.21 6.06 6.97
N THR A 123 -16.83 5.08 7.78
CA THR A 123 -15.48 5.01 8.34
C THR A 123 -14.80 3.69 7.99
N GLY A 124 -13.51 3.76 7.65
CA GLY A 124 -12.64 2.60 7.76
C GLY A 124 -12.48 2.18 9.23
N CYS A 125 -11.89 1.02 9.45
CA CYS A 125 -11.60 0.51 10.78
C CYS A 125 -10.12 0.10 10.85
N ASN A 126 -9.42 0.60 11.87
CA ASN A 126 -8.06 0.13 12.15
C ASN A 126 -8.10 -1.23 12.86
N PHE A 127 -9.02 -1.39 13.82
CA PHE A 127 -9.20 -2.63 14.59
C PHE A 127 -10.68 -2.83 14.96
N GLY A 128 -11.14 -4.09 14.94
CA GLY A 128 -12.42 -4.50 15.53
C GLY A 128 -12.14 -5.37 16.76
N VAL A 129 -12.74 -5.07 17.91
CA VAL A 129 -12.54 -5.83 19.15
C VAL A 129 -13.62 -6.90 19.27
N ALA A 130 -13.26 -8.17 19.13
CA ALA A 130 -14.23 -9.27 19.12
C ALA A 130 -15.01 -9.40 20.45
N GLU A 131 -14.32 -9.21 21.59
CA GLU A 131 -14.89 -9.30 22.92
C GLU A 131 -16.07 -8.34 23.15
N THR A 132 -16.02 -7.14 22.53
CA THR A 132 -16.97 -6.06 22.84
C THR A 132 -17.77 -5.57 21.62
N GLY A 133 -17.33 -5.93 20.42
CA GLY A 133 -17.86 -5.42 19.16
C GLY A 133 -17.45 -3.98 18.84
N ASP A 134 -16.47 -3.42 19.53
CA ASP A 134 -16.00 -2.06 19.29
C ASP A 134 -15.28 -1.96 17.94
N ILE A 135 -15.63 -0.93 17.20
CA ILE A 135 -14.90 -0.46 16.01
C ILE A 135 -13.94 0.64 16.44
N VAL A 136 -12.67 0.47 16.17
CA VAL A 136 -11.61 1.40 16.59
C VAL A 136 -11.02 2.09 15.39
N VAL A 137 -11.05 3.44 15.40
CA VAL A 137 -10.49 4.30 14.37
C VAL A 137 -9.39 5.17 14.98
N CYS A 138 -8.20 5.09 14.39
CA CYS A 138 -7.02 5.88 14.79
C CYS A 138 -6.75 6.94 13.72
N THR A 139 -6.83 8.20 14.07
CA THR A 139 -6.61 9.30 13.15
C THR A 139 -5.95 10.50 13.84
N ASN A 140 -5.34 11.39 13.07
CA ASN A 140 -4.81 12.69 13.56
C ASN A 140 -5.73 13.86 13.22
N GLU A 141 -6.84 13.60 12.54
CA GLU A 141 -7.86 14.57 12.16
C GLU A 141 -9.19 14.21 12.82
N GLY A 142 -10.04 15.21 13.05
CA GLY A 142 -11.38 14.99 13.59
C GLY A 142 -12.41 14.48 12.57
N ASN A 143 -11.99 14.13 11.36
CA ASN A 143 -12.85 13.75 10.24
C ASN A 143 -13.68 12.47 10.53
N ALA A 144 -13.09 11.45 11.14
CA ALA A 144 -13.81 10.23 11.48
C ALA A 144 -14.91 10.49 12.51
N ASP A 145 -14.58 11.28 13.56
CA ASP A 145 -15.57 11.66 14.60
C ASP A 145 -16.68 12.53 14.02
N MET A 146 -16.37 13.45 13.12
CA MET A 146 -17.38 14.26 12.41
C MET A 146 -18.26 13.38 11.50
N SER A 147 -17.67 12.47 10.74
CA SER A 147 -18.39 11.54 9.86
C SER A 147 -19.34 10.61 10.63
N THR A 148 -19.08 10.33 11.89
CA THR A 148 -19.93 9.47 12.74
C THR A 148 -20.93 10.22 13.59
N SER A 149 -20.61 11.45 13.97
CA SER A 149 -21.43 12.24 14.91
C SER A 149 -22.42 13.18 14.22
N MET A 150 -22.15 13.61 12.99
CA MET A 150 -23.04 14.54 12.28
C MET A 150 -24.22 13.81 11.60
N PRO A 151 -24.03 12.79 10.73
CA PRO A 151 -25.13 12.06 10.13
C PRO A 151 -25.78 11.09 11.13
N LYS A 152 -27.02 10.67 10.85
CA LYS A 152 -27.72 9.67 11.67
C LYS A 152 -27.33 8.24 11.32
N LEU A 153 -26.87 8.01 10.09
CA LEU A 153 -26.42 6.71 9.60
C LEU A 153 -24.89 6.64 9.60
N HIS A 154 -24.35 5.65 10.31
CA HIS A 154 -22.94 5.34 10.30
C HIS A 154 -22.69 3.94 9.73
N ILE A 155 -21.81 3.84 8.74
CA ILE A 155 -21.37 2.58 8.13
C ILE A 155 -19.87 2.42 8.42
N ALA A 156 -19.53 1.46 9.27
CA ALA A 156 -18.14 1.11 9.57
C ALA A 156 -17.72 -0.09 8.70
N VAL A 157 -16.57 -0.01 8.02
CA VAL A 157 -16.11 -1.06 7.11
C VAL A 157 -14.71 -1.56 7.48
N MET A 158 -14.52 -2.89 7.45
CA MET A 158 -13.22 -3.49 7.76
C MET A 158 -13.00 -4.81 7.04
N GLY A 159 -11.74 -5.10 6.72
CA GLY A 159 -11.34 -6.45 6.34
C GLY A 159 -11.29 -7.38 7.56
N LEU A 160 -11.50 -8.67 7.32
CA LEU A 160 -11.47 -9.72 8.35
C LEU A 160 -10.18 -9.68 9.20
N GLU A 161 -9.06 -9.34 8.60
CA GLU A 161 -7.74 -9.25 9.24
C GLU A 161 -7.61 -8.15 10.30
N LYS A 162 -8.63 -7.30 10.46
CA LYS A 162 -8.63 -6.20 11.44
C LYS A 162 -9.15 -6.60 12.81
N ILE A 163 -9.67 -7.81 12.95
CA ILE A 163 -10.26 -8.30 14.20
C ILE A 163 -9.15 -8.66 15.19
N VAL A 164 -9.24 -8.10 16.39
CA VAL A 164 -8.40 -8.45 17.54
C VAL A 164 -9.27 -9.04 18.65
N PRO A 165 -8.76 -10.01 19.46
CA PRO A 165 -9.59 -10.70 20.41
C PRO A 165 -10.13 -9.80 21.54
N ASP A 166 -9.27 -8.94 22.09
CA ASP A 166 -9.55 -8.19 23.31
C ASP A 166 -8.82 -6.83 23.37
N TYR A 167 -9.11 -6.02 24.39
CA TYR A 167 -8.45 -4.73 24.61
C TYR A 167 -6.96 -4.82 24.97
N ARG A 168 -6.48 -5.92 25.52
CA ARG A 168 -5.05 -6.09 25.82
C ARG A 168 -4.26 -6.19 24.54
N SER A 169 -4.76 -6.98 23.60
CA SER A 169 -4.22 -7.08 22.24
C SER A 169 -4.30 -5.74 21.51
N LEU A 170 -5.45 -5.06 21.58
CA LEU A 170 -5.62 -3.73 21.00
C LEU A 170 -4.59 -2.72 21.50
N ALA A 171 -4.34 -2.67 22.81
CA ALA A 171 -3.38 -1.74 23.41
C ALA A 171 -1.96 -1.90 22.87
N VAL A 172 -1.56 -3.11 22.49
CA VAL A 172 -0.27 -3.35 21.81
C VAL A 172 -0.28 -2.78 20.42
N PHE A 173 -1.31 -3.09 19.61
CA PHE A 173 -1.39 -2.66 18.22
C PHE A 173 -1.54 -1.15 18.06
N GLN A 174 -2.29 -0.48 18.93
CA GLN A 174 -2.39 0.98 18.94
C GLN A 174 -1.03 1.66 19.11
N ARG A 175 -0.21 1.18 20.06
CA ARG A 175 1.15 1.69 20.26
C ARG A 175 2.07 1.41 19.08
N LEU A 176 1.97 0.23 18.50
CA LEU A 176 2.77 -0.14 17.32
C LEU A 176 2.37 0.69 16.10
N LEU A 177 1.06 0.93 15.89
CA LEU A 177 0.54 1.66 14.74
C LEU A 177 1.08 3.09 14.69
N CYS A 178 0.82 3.91 15.70
CA CYS A 178 1.17 5.32 15.67
C CYS A 178 2.69 5.56 15.65
N ARG A 179 3.45 4.79 16.40
CA ARG A 179 4.92 4.88 16.41
C ARG A 179 5.55 4.50 15.09
N SER A 180 5.00 3.47 14.42
CA SER A 180 5.52 3.00 13.13
C SER A 180 5.05 3.85 11.95
N ALA A 181 3.90 4.50 12.06
CA ALA A 181 3.35 5.34 11.00
C ALA A 181 3.98 6.73 10.96
N THR A 182 3.98 7.44 12.08
CA THR A 182 4.34 8.85 12.17
C THR A 182 5.34 9.18 13.28
N GLY A 183 5.80 8.17 14.04
CA GLY A 183 6.70 8.38 15.18
C GLY A 183 6.02 8.94 16.44
N GLN A 184 4.70 9.09 16.41
CA GLN A 184 3.93 9.60 17.55
C GLN A 184 3.80 8.54 18.66
N PRO A 185 3.75 8.94 19.95
CA PRO A 185 3.47 8.01 21.06
C PRO A 185 2.04 7.47 21.02
N SER A 186 1.08 8.29 20.56
CA SER A 186 -0.33 7.94 20.29
C SER A 186 -0.85 8.81 19.15
N THR A 187 -1.93 8.39 18.50
CA THR A 187 -2.68 9.24 17.54
C THR A 187 -3.44 10.34 18.30
N THR A 188 -3.74 11.42 17.61
CA THR A 188 -4.51 12.54 18.21
C THR A 188 -5.88 12.08 18.66
N TYR A 189 -6.54 11.27 17.83
CA TYR A 189 -7.83 10.66 18.11
C TYR A 189 -7.71 9.13 18.03
N THR A 190 -8.23 8.44 19.03
CA THR A 190 -8.45 6.99 19.02
C THR A 190 -9.88 6.77 19.46
N SER A 191 -10.78 6.69 18.50
CA SER A 191 -12.22 6.68 18.74
C SER A 191 -12.75 5.25 18.73
N HIS A 192 -13.62 4.95 19.71
CA HIS A 192 -14.23 3.65 19.87
C HIS A 192 -15.73 3.77 19.64
N PHE A 193 -16.23 3.10 18.60
CA PHE A 193 -17.63 3.12 18.21
C PHE A 193 -18.25 1.73 18.49
N ARG A 194 -19.09 1.63 19.52
CA ARG A 194 -19.78 0.40 19.91
C ARG A 194 -21.22 0.37 19.46
N LYS A 195 -21.85 1.52 19.35
CA LYS A 195 -23.25 1.68 19.00
C LYS A 195 -23.47 3.00 18.27
N ALA A 196 -24.61 3.07 17.58
CA ALA A 196 -25.04 4.32 16.98
C ALA A 196 -25.25 5.42 18.03
N ARG A 197 -25.15 6.68 17.60
CA ARG A 197 -25.58 7.83 18.39
C ARG A 197 -27.08 7.76 18.71
N PRO A 198 -27.58 8.46 19.73
CA PRO A 198 -29.02 8.49 20.01
C PRO A 198 -29.84 8.91 18.78
N GLY A 199 -30.84 8.10 18.42
CA GLY A 199 -31.69 8.33 17.24
C GLY A 199 -31.00 8.07 15.88
N GLY A 200 -29.82 7.46 15.87
CA GLY A 200 -29.11 7.03 14.67
C GLY A 200 -29.07 5.51 14.52
N GLU A 201 -28.49 5.05 13.41
CA GLU A 201 -28.28 3.64 13.08
C GLU A 201 -26.79 3.43 12.74
N MET A 202 -26.25 2.26 13.11
CA MET A 202 -24.86 1.88 12.82
C MET A 202 -24.83 0.51 12.19
N HIS A 203 -24.16 0.42 11.04
CA HIS A 203 -23.87 -0.82 10.34
C HIS A 203 -22.38 -1.11 10.38
N VAL A 204 -22.01 -2.38 10.51
CA VAL A 204 -20.64 -2.86 10.39
C VAL A 204 -20.60 -3.86 9.25
N VAL A 205 -19.76 -3.60 8.24
CA VAL A 205 -19.55 -4.50 7.11
C VAL A 205 -18.13 -5.10 7.20
N ILE A 206 -18.09 -6.42 7.37
CA ILE A 206 -16.83 -7.19 7.42
C ILE A 206 -16.63 -7.85 6.07
N VAL A 207 -15.43 -7.70 5.49
CA VAL A 207 -15.13 -8.13 4.13
C VAL A 207 -14.01 -9.17 4.13
N ASP A 208 -14.24 -10.28 3.44
CA ASP A 208 -13.21 -11.27 3.17
C ASP A 208 -12.34 -10.86 1.98
N ASN A 209 -12.87 -10.76 0.79
CA ASN A 209 -12.18 -10.40 -0.46
C ASN A 209 -10.84 -11.15 -0.65
N GLY A 210 -10.86 -12.47 -0.38
CA GLY A 210 -9.72 -13.37 -0.53
C GLY A 210 -8.79 -13.46 0.68
N ARG A 211 -9.18 -12.89 1.84
CA ARG A 211 -8.37 -12.96 3.07
C ARG A 211 -8.34 -14.37 3.67
N SER A 212 -9.42 -15.11 3.56
CA SER A 212 -9.48 -16.52 3.96
C SER A 212 -8.55 -17.39 3.12
N ASP A 213 -8.47 -17.18 1.80
CA ASP A 213 -7.51 -17.87 0.94
C ASP A 213 -6.06 -17.51 1.30
N MET A 214 -5.83 -16.24 1.68
CA MET A 214 -4.53 -15.78 2.11
C MET A 214 -4.10 -16.42 3.45
N ILE A 215 -5.03 -16.60 4.40
CA ILE A 215 -4.77 -17.32 5.67
C ILE A 215 -4.40 -18.78 5.39
N ALA A 216 -5.05 -19.41 4.43
CA ALA A 216 -4.80 -20.80 4.06
C ALA A 216 -3.45 -21.02 3.33
N ASN A 217 -2.73 -19.96 2.99
CA ASN A 217 -1.45 -20.05 2.29
C ASN A 217 -0.28 -20.07 3.29
N ASP A 218 0.39 -21.22 3.44
CA ASP A 218 1.46 -21.43 4.42
C ASP A 218 2.65 -20.47 4.26
N GLU A 219 2.97 -20.05 3.04
CA GLU A 219 4.13 -19.18 2.77
C GLU A 219 3.83 -17.69 2.98
N HIS A 220 2.57 -17.28 2.76
CA HIS A 220 2.24 -15.85 2.62
C HIS A 220 1.16 -15.32 3.58
N TRP A 221 0.54 -16.17 4.43
CA TRP A 221 -0.49 -15.75 5.39
C TRP A 221 -0.06 -14.59 6.28
N GLN A 222 1.23 -14.47 6.55
CA GLN A 222 1.79 -13.40 7.37
C GLN A 222 1.52 -12.00 6.81
N THR A 223 1.18 -11.87 5.53
CA THR A 223 0.76 -10.61 4.91
C THR A 223 -0.44 -10.00 5.64
N LEU A 224 -1.33 -10.81 6.18
CA LEU A 224 -2.51 -10.36 6.93
C LEU A 224 -2.21 -9.77 8.32
N LYS A 225 -1.01 -10.00 8.88
CA LYS A 225 -0.56 -9.30 10.10
C LYS A 225 -0.36 -7.79 9.88
N CYS A 226 -0.47 -7.29 8.64
CA CYS A 226 -0.20 -5.90 8.30
C CYS A 226 -1.24 -4.95 8.92
N ILE A 227 -0.80 -4.08 9.83
CA ILE A 227 -1.62 -3.03 10.45
C ILE A 227 -1.68 -1.73 9.63
N ARG A 228 -1.17 -1.73 8.41
CA ARG A 228 -1.19 -0.59 7.47
C ARG A 228 -0.44 0.66 7.96
N CYS A 229 0.61 0.51 8.75
CA CYS A 229 1.38 1.63 9.30
C CYS A 229 2.31 2.35 8.28
N GLY A 230 2.57 1.78 7.10
CA GLY A 230 3.42 2.41 6.07
C GLY A 230 4.94 2.35 6.33
N ALA A 231 5.43 1.86 7.47
CA ALA A 231 6.86 1.84 7.80
C ALA A 231 7.75 1.17 6.74
N CYS A 232 7.25 0.11 6.11
CA CYS A 232 7.96 -0.59 5.04
C CYS A 232 8.14 0.28 3.77
N MET A 233 7.22 1.20 3.49
CA MET A 233 7.34 2.17 2.39
C MET A 233 8.37 3.23 2.73
N ASN A 234 8.32 3.78 3.94
CA ASN A 234 9.20 4.84 4.40
C ASN A 234 10.68 4.43 4.40
N THR A 235 10.99 3.15 4.62
CA THR A 235 12.35 2.62 4.59
C THR A 235 12.78 2.11 3.20
N CYS A 236 11.84 1.88 2.28
CA CYS A 236 12.14 1.25 0.98
C CYS A 236 12.89 2.20 0.04
N PRO A 237 14.12 1.87 -0.39
CA PRO A 237 14.88 2.74 -1.29
C PRO A 237 14.22 2.88 -2.67
N VAL A 238 13.52 1.85 -3.13
CA VAL A 238 12.81 1.87 -4.42
C VAL A 238 11.60 2.79 -4.32
N TYR A 239 10.73 2.60 -3.33
CA TYR A 239 9.56 3.45 -3.13
C TYR A 239 9.93 4.93 -2.95
N ARG A 240 10.94 5.22 -2.14
CA ARG A 240 11.44 6.60 -1.91
C ARG A 240 11.95 7.28 -3.19
N ARG A 241 12.36 6.51 -4.17
CA ARG A 241 12.87 7.04 -5.45
C ARG A 241 11.79 7.15 -6.53
N SER A 242 10.87 6.18 -6.59
CA SER A 242 9.91 6.02 -7.68
C SER A 242 8.47 6.41 -7.33
N THR A 243 8.19 6.68 -6.04
CA THR A 243 6.85 6.94 -5.48
C THR A 243 5.86 5.78 -5.64
N GLY A 244 4.58 5.99 -5.24
CA GLY A 244 3.54 4.97 -5.27
C GLY A 244 3.09 4.61 -6.69
N TYR A 245 3.10 5.56 -7.60
CA TYR A 245 2.59 5.37 -8.98
C TYR A 245 3.42 4.44 -9.85
N SER A 246 4.64 4.09 -9.43
CA SER A 246 5.45 3.08 -10.12
C SER A 246 4.98 1.64 -9.89
N TYR A 247 4.05 1.43 -8.95
CA TYR A 247 3.49 0.13 -8.62
C TYR A 247 2.14 -0.06 -9.31
N SER A 248 1.87 -1.29 -9.78
CA SER A 248 0.64 -1.62 -10.47
C SER A 248 -0.56 -1.90 -9.54
N TYR A 249 -0.36 -1.90 -8.23
CA TYR A 249 -1.40 -2.14 -7.23
C TYR A 249 -1.66 -0.87 -6.42
N PHE A 250 -2.91 -0.61 -6.02
CA PHE A 250 -3.31 0.62 -5.31
C PHE A 250 -2.60 0.82 -3.97
N ILE A 251 -2.18 -0.25 -3.30
CA ILE A 251 -1.24 -0.19 -2.19
C ILE A 251 0.17 -0.37 -2.76
N PRO A 252 1.03 0.65 -2.71
CA PRO A 252 2.39 0.54 -3.23
C PRO A 252 3.38 -0.05 -2.22
N GLY A 253 4.63 -0.16 -2.64
CA GLY A 253 5.74 -0.56 -1.78
C GLY A 253 5.75 -2.05 -1.42
N PRO A 254 6.59 -2.45 -0.44
CA PRO A 254 6.84 -3.85 -0.14
C PRO A 254 5.60 -4.66 0.24
N ILE A 255 4.67 -4.09 1.00
CA ILE A 255 3.43 -4.78 1.36
C ILE A 255 2.49 -4.88 0.16
N GLY A 256 2.42 -3.85 -0.67
CA GLY A 256 1.57 -3.84 -1.86
C GLY A 256 2.01 -4.84 -2.93
N ILE A 257 3.32 -5.09 -3.06
CA ILE A 257 3.83 -6.15 -3.93
C ILE A 257 3.21 -7.50 -3.52
N ASN A 258 3.23 -7.83 -2.23
CA ASN A 258 2.68 -9.10 -1.74
C ASN A 258 1.16 -9.18 -1.92
N LEU A 259 0.42 -8.13 -1.56
CA LEU A 259 -1.03 -8.07 -1.73
C LEU A 259 -1.45 -8.17 -3.20
N GLY A 260 -0.75 -7.48 -4.10
CA GLY A 260 -1.00 -7.55 -5.53
C GLY A 260 -0.78 -8.96 -6.09
N MET A 261 0.24 -9.67 -5.62
CA MET A 261 0.46 -11.07 -6.02
C MET A 261 -0.68 -11.99 -5.61
N PHE A 262 -1.32 -11.77 -4.47
CA PHE A 262 -2.52 -12.51 -4.11
C PHE A 262 -3.72 -12.15 -4.99
N LYS A 263 -3.91 -10.86 -5.27
CA LYS A 263 -5.06 -10.38 -6.05
C LYS A 263 -5.02 -10.85 -7.50
N SER A 264 -3.88 -10.66 -8.17
CA SER A 264 -3.67 -11.09 -9.56
C SER A 264 -2.18 -11.21 -9.87
N PRO A 265 -1.59 -12.42 -9.77
CA PRO A 265 -0.19 -12.65 -10.10
C PRO A 265 0.16 -12.21 -11.52
N GLN A 266 -0.76 -12.38 -12.48
CA GLN A 266 -0.58 -12.03 -13.89
C GLN A 266 -0.36 -10.52 -14.07
N GLN A 267 -1.12 -9.70 -13.35
CA GLN A 267 -1.06 -8.24 -13.45
C GLN A 267 0.09 -7.64 -12.62
N HIS A 268 0.44 -8.25 -11.49
CA HIS A 268 1.30 -7.62 -10.48
C HIS A 268 2.70 -8.25 -10.35
N SER A 269 2.99 -9.36 -11.04
CA SER A 269 4.30 -10.03 -10.98
C SER A 269 5.49 -9.15 -11.39
N GLY A 270 5.26 -8.15 -12.23
CA GLY A 270 6.28 -7.16 -12.60
C GLY A 270 6.86 -6.40 -11.41
N ASN A 271 6.03 -6.12 -10.40
CA ASN A 271 6.43 -5.42 -9.17
C ASN A 271 7.49 -6.20 -8.36
N LEU A 272 7.52 -7.54 -8.47
CA LEU A 272 8.55 -8.35 -7.83
C LEU A 272 9.96 -7.97 -8.28
N SER A 273 10.13 -7.59 -9.55
CA SER A 273 11.42 -7.16 -10.10
C SER A 273 11.86 -5.79 -9.61
N ALA A 274 10.95 -4.95 -9.15
CA ALA A 274 11.27 -3.64 -8.60
C ALA A 274 11.95 -3.72 -7.22
N CYS A 275 11.76 -4.81 -6.47
CA CYS A 275 12.35 -4.98 -5.15
C CYS A 275 13.86 -5.28 -5.24
N SER A 276 14.69 -4.55 -4.48
CA SER A 276 16.14 -4.78 -4.38
C SER A 276 16.53 -5.90 -3.41
N LEU A 277 15.58 -6.51 -2.70
CA LEU A 277 15.79 -7.51 -1.64
C LEU A 277 16.75 -7.05 -0.52
N CYS A 278 16.77 -5.77 -0.19
CA CYS A 278 17.59 -5.22 0.90
C CYS A 278 17.07 -5.59 2.30
N LEU A 279 15.88 -6.17 2.41
CA LEU A 279 15.20 -6.61 3.64
C LEU A 279 14.98 -5.53 4.71
N SER A 280 15.19 -4.26 4.39
CA SER A 280 14.93 -3.15 5.33
C SER A 280 13.48 -3.13 5.81
N CYS A 281 12.52 -3.48 4.94
CA CYS A 281 11.11 -3.58 5.28
C CYS A 281 10.79 -4.70 6.29
N ASP A 282 11.55 -5.79 6.29
CA ASP A 282 11.40 -6.87 7.26
C ASP A 282 11.84 -6.43 8.66
N ASN A 283 12.97 -5.68 8.72
CA ASN A 283 13.54 -5.19 9.96
C ASN A 283 12.64 -4.16 10.67
N VAL A 284 12.04 -3.23 9.90
CA VAL A 284 11.21 -2.16 10.48
C VAL A 284 9.77 -2.59 10.76
N CYS A 285 9.32 -3.74 10.24
CA CYS A 285 7.94 -4.16 10.37
C CYS A 285 7.58 -4.46 11.84
N PRO A 286 6.65 -3.71 12.47
CA PRO A 286 6.33 -3.89 13.88
C PRO A 286 5.60 -5.20 14.16
N THR A 287 4.87 -5.71 13.17
CA THR A 287 4.07 -6.94 13.27
C THR A 287 4.73 -8.16 12.60
N LYS A 288 5.99 -8.00 12.18
CA LYS A 288 6.79 -9.09 11.60
C LYS A 288 6.12 -9.78 10.39
N VAL A 289 5.60 -8.98 9.48
CA VAL A 289 5.07 -9.46 8.18
C VAL A 289 6.17 -10.06 7.30
N ALA A 290 7.40 -9.57 7.45
CA ALA A 290 8.56 -9.92 6.60
C ALA A 290 8.30 -9.73 5.09
N PRO A 291 7.91 -8.51 4.63
CA PRO A 291 7.47 -8.32 3.24
C PRO A 291 8.55 -8.62 2.20
N GLY A 292 9.82 -8.33 2.50
CA GLY A 292 10.95 -8.59 1.60
C GLY A 292 11.25 -10.08 1.44
N SER A 293 11.17 -10.84 2.52
CA SER A 293 11.30 -12.31 2.50
C SER A 293 10.18 -12.96 1.70
N GLN A 294 8.94 -12.47 1.83
CA GLN A 294 7.81 -12.95 1.02
C GLN A 294 7.98 -12.60 -0.47
N VAL A 295 8.49 -11.41 -0.82
CA VAL A 295 8.83 -11.09 -2.21
C VAL A 295 9.85 -12.07 -2.78
N TYR A 296 10.81 -12.51 -1.98
CA TYR A 296 11.76 -13.54 -2.40
C TYR A 296 11.06 -14.89 -2.66
N ALA A 297 10.17 -15.32 -1.78
CA ALA A 297 9.37 -16.54 -1.97
C ALA A 297 8.52 -16.47 -3.26
N TRP A 298 7.81 -15.35 -3.48
CA TRP A 298 7.08 -15.12 -4.74
C TRP A 298 7.98 -15.22 -5.98
N ARG A 299 9.22 -14.71 -5.93
CA ARG A 299 10.16 -14.85 -7.05
C ARG A 299 10.51 -16.31 -7.34
N GLN A 300 10.62 -17.15 -6.32
CA GLN A 300 10.87 -18.59 -6.50
C GLN A 300 9.67 -19.26 -7.18
N SER A 301 8.45 -18.90 -6.80
CA SER A 301 7.21 -19.45 -7.33
C SER A 301 6.86 -18.98 -8.76
N LEU A 302 7.52 -17.92 -9.29
CA LEU A 302 7.20 -17.39 -10.63
C LEU A 302 7.25 -18.43 -11.75
N SER A 303 8.16 -19.41 -11.65
CA SER A 303 8.29 -20.47 -12.65
C SER A 303 7.11 -21.43 -12.62
N ASP A 304 6.64 -21.78 -11.44
CA ASP A 304 5.53 -22.72 -11.20
C ASP A 304 4.20 -22.08 -11.57
N LEU A 305 4.08 -20.76 -11.33
CA LEU A 305 2.96 -19.94 -11.76
C LEU A 305 2.93 -19.67 -13.28
N GLY A 306 3.93 -20.14 -14.03
CA GLY A 306 4.02 -19.92 -15.49
C GLY A 306 4.36 -18.49 -15.91
N LEU A 307 4.74 -17.61 -14.96
CA LEU A 307 4.97 -16.18 -15.19
C LEU A 307 6.43 -15.84 -15.53
N ALA A 308 7.35 -16.79 -15.41
CA ALA A 308 8.76 -16.58 -15.78
C ALA A 308 8.94 -16.68 -17.31
N SER A 309 9.60 -15.68 -17.92
CA SER A 309 9.86 -15.70 -19.37
C SER A 309 10.78 -16.88 -19.75
N SER A 310 10.53 -17.48 -20.90
CA SER A 310 11.33 -18.61 -21.43
C SER A 310 12.80 -18.26 -21.57
N THR A 311 13.13 -17.03 -21.97
CA THR A 311 14.51 -16.54 -22.08
C THR A 311 15.20 -16.51 -20.70
N LYS A 312 14.53 -16.01 -19.66
CA LYS A 312 15.08 -15.99 -18.30
C LYS A 312 15.26 -17.41 -17.75
N LYS A 313 14.33 -18.32 -18.03
CA LYS A 313 14.45 -19.75 -17.66
C LYS A 313 15.68 -20.39 -18.32
N LEU A 314 15.91 -20.12 -19.60
CA LEU A 314 17.05 -20.66 -20.33
C LEU A 314 18.39 -20.10 -19.80
N ILE A 315 18.47 -18.79 -19.60
CA ILE A 315 19.67 -18.13 -19.04
C ILE A 315 19.96 -18.69 -17.63
N SER A 316 18.95 -18.79 -16.77
CA SER A 316 19.12 -19.34 -15.41
C SER A 316 19.61 -20.79 -15.43
N LYS A 317 19.09 -21.64 -16.32
CA LYS A 317 19.57 -23.02 -16.49
C LYS A 317 21.05 -23.06 -16.93
N GLY A 318 21.42 -22.22 -17.89
CA GLY A 318 22.82 -22.08 -18.33
C GLY A 318 23.75 -21.64 -17.20
N MET A 319 23.34 -20.62 -16.44
CA MET A 319 24.11 -20.15 -15.25
C MET A 319 24.24 -21.24 -14.20
N CYS A 320 23.15 -21.97 -13.88
CA CYS A 320 23.19 -23.10 -12.95
C CYS A 320 24.22 -24.16 -13.40
N MET A 321 24.21 -24.53 -14.67
CA MET A 321 25.17 -25.50 -15.21
C MET A 321 26.62 -25.05 -14.99
N VAL A 322 26.90 -23.76 -15.23
CA VAL A 322 28.26 -23.19 -15.01
C VAL A 322 28.62 -23.18 -13.54
N TYR A 323 27.70 -22.76 -12.64
CA TYR A 323 27.99 -22.65 -11.21
C TYR A 323 28.08 -24.01 -10.50
N TYR A 324 27.33 -25.01 -10.93
CA TYR A 324 27.41 -26.37 -10.37
C TYR A 324 28.68 -27.13 -10.79
N ASN A 325 29.36 -26.67 -11.85
CA ASN A 325 30.57 -27.32 -12.34
C ASN A 325 31.80 -26.44 -12.06
N PRO A 326 32.67 -26.82 -11.06
CA PRO A 326 33.82 -25.99 -10.70
C PRO A 326 34.80 -25.74 -11.86
N SER A 327 34.93 -26.68 -12.79
CA SER A 327 35.81 -26.53 -13.96
C SER A 327 35.27 -25.52 -14.96
N LEU A 328 33.94 -25.59 -15.24
CA LEU A 328 33.27 -24.62 -16.11
C LEU A 328 33.27 -23.20 -15.47
N PHE A 329 33.03 -23.13 -14.16
CA PHE A 329 33.08 -21.87 -13.43
C PHE A 329 34.48 -21.25 -13.47
N SER A 330 35.54 -22.02 -13.17
CA SER A 330 36.90 -21.56 -13.24
C SER A 330 37.31 -21.13 -14.67
N MET A 331 36.83 -21.86 -15.69
CA MET A 331 37.03 -21.48 -17.08
C MET A 331 36.30 -20.17 -17.43
N SER A 332 35.07 -19.98 -17.02
CA SER A 332 34.28 -18.75 -17.25
C SER A 332 34.99 -17.51 -16.65
N LEU A 333 35.58 -17.64 -15.46
CA LEU A 333 36.34 -16.58 -14.83
C LEU A 333 37.60 -16.21 -15.58
N LYS A 334 38.26 -17.14 -16.29
CA LYS A 334 39.42 -16.85 -17.15
C LYS A 334 39.06 -16.05 -18.40
N PHE A 335 37.82 -16.23 -18.90
CA PHE A 335 37.33 -15.52 -20.09
C PHE A 335 36.63 -14.19 -19.73
N ALA A 336 36.19 -13.98 -18.49
CA ALA A 336 35.50 -12.78 -18.07
C ALA A 336 36.26 -11.47 -18.39
N PRO A 337 37.60 -11.36 -18.24
CA PRO A 337 38.33 -10.14 -18.56
C PRO A 337 38.26 -9.74 -20.04
N ILE A 338 37.95 -10.65 -20.96
CA ILE A 338 37.79 -10.35 -22.39
C ILE A 338 36.64 -9.32 -22.58
N VAL A 339 35.62 -9.37 -21.73
CA VAL A 339 34.49 -8.43 -21.79
C VAL A 339 34.96 -6.98 -21.63
N ASN A 340 36.03 -6.74 -20.88
CA ASN A 340 36.60 -5.40 -20.69
C ASN A 340 37.09 -4.76 -22.01
N HIS A 341 37.40 -5.58 -23.01
CA HIS A 341 37.94 -5.15 -24.30
C HIS A 341 36.90 -5.12 -25.41
N LEU A 342 35.63 -5.54 -25.10
CA LEU A 342 34.55 -5.51 -26.09
C LEU A 342 34.05 -4.08 -26.34
N PRO A 343 33.72 -3.75 -27.60
CA PRO A 343 33.13 -2.45 -27.93
C PRO A 343 31.80 -2.24 -27.15
N ARG A 344 31.56 -1.00 -26.71
CA ARG A 344 30.37 -0.63 -25.92
C ARG A 344 29.07 -1.07 -26.56
N PHE A 345 28.96 -1.02 -27.89
CA PHE A 345 27.72 -1.42 -28.59
C PHE A 345 27.40 -2.91 -28.50
N LEU A 346 28.40 -3.77 -28.24
CA LEU A 346 28.20 -5.20 -28.01
C LEU A 346 27.79 -5.52 -26.56
N VAL A 347 28.21 -4.69 -25.61
CA VAL A 347 27.94 -4.89 -24.18
C VAL A 347 26.68 -4.16 -23.74
N TYR A 348 26.43 -2.96 -24.26
CA TYR A 348 25.36 -2.06 -23.83
C TYR A 348 24.31 -1.84 -24.92
N HIS A 349 23.49 -2.83 -25.18
CA HIS A 349 22.40 -2.73 -26.17
C HIS A 349 21.06 -3.17 -25.58
N GLY A 350 19.97 -2.81 -26.25
CA GLY A 350 18.62 -3.04 -25.75
C GLY A 350 18.15 -4.48 -25.69
N LEU A 351 18.93 -5.44 -26.24
CA LEU A 351 18.59 -6.86 -26.23
C LEU A 351 19.13 -7.63 -25.01
N ASN A 352 19.95 -6.99 -24.17
CA ASN A 352 20.39 -7.57 -22.92
C ASN A 352 19.83 -6.80 -21.70
N ASP A 353 19.72 -7.49 -20.57
CA ASP A 353 19.18 -6.92 -19.32
C ASP A 353 20.11 -5.84 -18.72
N TRP A 354 21.36 -5.73 -19.16
CA TRP A 354 22.29 -4.70 -18.69
C TRP A 354 21.98 -3.33 -19.30
N GLY A 355 21.60 -3.31 -20.57
CA GLY A 355 21.10 -2.12 -21.27
C GLY A 355 22.09 -0.95 -21.38
N LYS A 356 21.60 0.18 -21.91
CA LYS A 356 22.41 1.39 -22.17
C LYS A 356 22.65 2.25 -20.93
N GLY A 357 21.84 2.11 -19.90
CA GLY A 357 21.84 2.95 -18.70
C GLY A 357 22.69 2.43 -17.53
N ARG A 358 23.47 1.38 -17.73
CA ARG A 358 24.28 0.75 -16.69
C ARG A 358 25.73 0.64 -17.14
N GLU A 359 26.64 0.75 -16.19
CA GLU A 359 28.08 0.49 -16.40
C GLU A 359 28.41 -0.91 -15.87
N MET A 360 29.13 -1.70 -16.69
CA MET A 360 29.59 -3.01 -16.26
C MET A 360 30.87 -2.83 -15.44
N PRO A 361 30.99 -3.50 -14.28
CA PRO A 361 32.22 -3.46 -13.51
C PRO A 361 33.39 -4.03 -14.33
N VAL A 362 34.57 -3.49 -14.14
CA VAL A 362 35.79 -4.02 -14.77
C VAL A 362 36.11 -5.37 -14.15
N PHE A 363 36.16 -6.42 -14.97
CA PHE A 363 36.56 -7.74 -14.53
C PHE A 363 38.05 -7.79 -14.21
N ALA A 364 38.39 -8.31 -13.03
CA ALA A 364 39.78 -8.50 -12.64
C ALA A 364 40.47 -9.52 -13.52
N SER A 365 41.74 -9.33 -13.80
CA SER A 365 42.59 -10.22 -14.63
C SER A 365 42.88 -11.57 -13.96
N GLU A 366 42.80 -11.62 -12.62
CA GLU A 366 42.97 -12.83 -11.82
C GLU A 366 41.77 -13.00 -10.88
N SER A 367 41.27 -14.23 -10.76
CA SER A 367 40.23 -14.53 -9.78
C SER A 367 40.79 -14.53 -8.36
N PHE A 368 39.91 -14.36 -7.35
CA PHE A 368 40.28 -14.45 -5.94
C PHE A 368 41.04 -15.77 -5.63
N GLU A 369 40.59 -16.89 -6.16
CA GLU A 369 41.21 -18.21 -5.99
C GLU A 369 42.65 -18.23 -6.56
N GLN A 370 42.86 -17.62 -7.73
CA GLN A 370 44.19 -17.52 -8.33
C GLN A 370 45.12 -16.64 -7.49
N MET A 371 44.62 -15.50 -7.00
CA MET A 371 45.38 -14.60 -6.12
C MET A 371 45.70 -15.28 -4.79
N TRP A 372 44.77 -16.03 -4.21
CA TRP A 372 44.96 -16.80 -2.99
C TRP A 372 46.09 -17.84 -3.17
N LYS A 373 45.97 -18.69 -4.22
CA LYS A 373 46.97 -19.71 -4.55
C LYS A 373 48.37 -19.14 -4.79
N LYS A 374 48.45 -17.88 -5.25
CA LYS A 374 49.71 -17.15 -5.47
C LYS A 374 50.21 -16.39 -4.24
N GLY A 375 49.51 -16.49 -3.10
CA GLY A 375 49.84 -15.76 -1.87
C GLY A 375 49.70 -14.24 -1.97
N LYS A 376 49.00 -13.73 -2.97
CA LYS A 376 48.74 -12.28 -3.17
C LYS A 376 47.68 -11.72 -2.23
N VAL A 377 46.88 -12.57 -1.62
CA VAL A 377 45.81 -12.24 -0.64
C VAL A 377 46.05 -13.10 0.59
N LYS A 378 46.00 -12.49 1.77
CA LYS A 378 46.08 -13.15 3.08
C LYS A 378 44.71 -13.44 3.64
#